data_695237d11721c5c39b15d8939a1042fc
#
_entry.id   695237d11721c5c39b15d8939a1042fc
#
_cell.length_a   1.000
_cell.length_b   1.000
_cell.length_c   1.000
_cell.angle_alpha   90.00
_cell.angle_beta   90.00
_cell.angle_gamma   90.00
#
_symmetry.space_group_name_H-M   'P 1'
#
loop_
_entity.id
_entity.type
_entity.pdbx_description
1 polymer ?
#
loop_
_entity_poly.entity_id
_entity_poly.type
_entity_poly.pdbx_seq_one_letter_code
_entity_poly.pdbx_strand_id
1 'polypeptide(L)'
;MRVAAPPGDVPARLLAAHNAERRRVGTPSLQWDDALAAEAGVWARELADTGRWEHDPAQHGHGENLWTGWGSRIWTPEEMVADWASEKRDYVRGVFPNVSRTGQWTAVGHYTQLVWRGTTHVGCAIASRGNRSVLACRYSPPGNVDGRRAY
;
A
#
# COMPACT_ATOMS: atom_id res chain seq x y z
N MET A 1 -10.74 -26.76 13.92
CA MET A 1 -10.74 -26.79 12.45
C MET A 1 -10.77 -25.36 11.95
N ARG A 2 -9.66 -24.86 11.44
CA ARG A 2 -9.68 -23.59 10.72
C ARG A 2 -10.30 -23.88 9.35
N VAL A 3 -11.51 -23.38 9.14
CA VAL A 3 -12.05 -23.26 7.80
C VAL A 3 -11.11 -22.28 7.10
N ALA A 4 -10.37 -22.78 6.11
CA ALA A 4 -9.63 -21.89 5.23
C ALA A 4 -10.63 -20.88 4.69
N ALA A 5 -10.37 -19.60 4.91
CA ALA A 5 -11.12 -18.58 4.23
C ALA A 5 -11.09 -18.92 2.73
N PRO A 6 -12.19 -18.82 1.99
CA PRO A 6 -12.17 -19.09 0.57
C PRO A 6 -11.03 -18.29 -0.04
N PRO A 7 -10.36 -18.80 -1.09
CA PRO A 7 -9.40 -18.03 -1.88
C PRO A 7 -10.18 -16.84 -2.41
N GLY A 8 -10.26 -15.88 -1.58
CA GLY A 8 -11.28 -14.96 -1.74
C GLY A 8 -10.77 -13.75 -2.40
N ASP A 9 -11.61 -12.97 -2.66
CA ASP A 9 -11.64 -11.62 -3.05
C ASP A 9 -10.36 -10.89 -2.57
N VAL A 10 -9.35 -10.87 -3.43
CA VAL A 10 -8.10 -10.18 -3.17
C VAL A 10 -8.36 -8.71 -2.79
N PRO A 11 -9.24 -7.96 -3.49
CA PRO A 11 -9.62 -6.62 -3.06
C PRO A 11 -10.11 -6.53 -1.62
N ALA A 12 -11.01 -7.41 -1.20
CA ALA A 12 -11.52 -7.38 0.18
C ALA A 12 -10.43 -7.69 1.20
N ARG A 13 -9.51 -8.60 0.89
CA ARG A 13 -8.39 -8.96 1.76
C ARG A 13 -7.39 -7.81 1.89
N LEU A 14 -7.08 -7.13 0.78
CA LEU A 14 -6.22 -5.94 0.79
C LEU A 14 -6.85 -4.81 1.61
N LEU A 15 -8.13 -4.54 1.40
CA LEU A 15 -8.85 -3.53 2.17
C LEU A 15 -8.87 -3.86 3.67
N ALA A 16 -9.16 -5.11 4.02
CA ALA A 16 -9.18 -5.55 5.42
C ALA A 16 -7.81 -5.41 6.09
N ALA A 17 -6.73 -5.72 5.39
CA ALA A 17 -5.37 -5.57 5.90
C ALA A 17 -5.01 -4.09 6.14
N HIS A 18 -5.38 -3.20 5.22
CA HIS A 18 -5.24 -1.75 5.41
C HIS A 18 -6.00 -1.30 6.66
N ASN A 19 -7.26 -1.67 6.76
CA ASN A 19 -8.12 -1.20 7.85
C ASN A 19 -7.73 -1.78 9.21
N ALA A 20 -7.13 -2.96 9.26
CA ALA A 20 -6.57 -3.50 10.50
C ALA A 20 -5.46 -2.62 11.05
N GLU A 21 -4.53 -2.17 10.22
CA GLU A 21 -3.45 -1.27 10.65
C GLU A 21 -4.00 0.11 11.06
N ARG A 22 -4.99 0.61 10.32
CA ARG A 22 -5.61 1.90 10.62
C ARG A 22 -6.33 1.89 11.97
N ARG A 23 -7.03 0.80 12.30
CA ARG A 23 -7.66 0.65 13.63
C ARG A 23 -6.65 0.70 14.77
N ARG A 24 -5.45 0.15 14.58
CA ARG A 24 -4.39 0.16 15.60
C ARG A 24 -3.97 1.57 16.01
N VAL A 25 -4.06 2.53 15.11
CA VAL A 25 -3.64 3.92 15.34
C VAL A 25 -4.83 4.89 15.40
N GLY A 26 -6.06 4.39 15.25
CA GLY A 26 -7.26 5.20 15.39
C GLY A 26 -7.57 6.07 14.18
N THR A 27 -7.08 5.74 12.98
CA THR A 27 -7.48 6.45 11.75
C THR A 27 -8.71 5.79 11.13
N PRO A 28 -9.59 6.57 10.45
CA PRO A 28 -10.82 6.03 9.88
C PRO A 28 -10.57 4.94 8.84
N SER A 29 -11.50 3.98 8.73
CA SER A 29 -11.44 2.93 7.71
C SER A 29 -11.50 3.51 6.30
N LEU A 30 -10.71 2.94 5.39
CA LEU A 30 -10.75 3.24 3.96
C LEU A 30 -11.94 2.53 3.32
N GLN A 31 -12.43 3.10 2.22
CA GLN A 31 -13.36 2.47 1.30
C GLN A 31 -12.64 2.05 0.03
N TRP A 32 -13.05 0.93 -0.55
CA TRP A 32 -12.51 0.47 -1.83
C TRP A 32 -13.06 1.32 -2.98
N ASP A 33 -12.18 1.63 -3.92
CA ASP A 33 -12.51 2.39 -5.13
C ASP A 33 -12.03 1.63 -6.37
N ASP A 34 -12.98 1.19 -7.19
CA ASP A 34 -12.68 0.39 -8.39
C ASP A 34 -11.91 1.19 -9.45
N ALA A 35 -12.11 2.50 -9.54
CA ALA A 35 -11.36 3.34 -10.47
C ALA A 35 -9.89 3.43 -10.08
N LEU A 36 -9.60 3.59 -8.79
CA LEU A 36 -8.22 3.53 -8.28
C LEU A 36 -7.60 2.16 -8.51
N ALA A 37 -8.37 1.09 -8.32
CA ALA A 37 -7.90 -0.28 -8.59
C ALA A 37 -7.56 -0.49 -10.07
N ALA A 38 -8.35 0.06 -10.98
CA ALA A 38 -8.08 0.00 -12.42
C ALA A 38 -6.78 0.73 -12.78
N GLU A 39 -6.56 1.93 -12.25
CA GLU A 39 -5.31 2.67 -12.45
C GLU A 39 -4.11 1.88 -11.91
N ALA A 40 -4.23 1.37 -10.68
CA ALA A 40 -3.20 0.54 -10.07
C ALA A 40 -2.87 -0.68 -10.93
N GLY A 41 -3.89 -1.30 -11.52
CA GLY A 41 -3.73 -2.47 -12.39
C GLY A 41 -2.94 -2.19 -13.66
N VAL A 42 -3.15 -1.04 -14.28
CA VAL A 42 -2.37 -0.62 -15.45
C VAL A 42 -0.89 -0.52 -15.08
N TRP A 43 -0.58 0.15 -13.99
CA TRP A 43 0.80 0.34 -13.57
C TRP A 43 1.46 -0.94 -13.06
N ALA A 44 0.75 -1.76 -12.29
CA ALA A 44 1.27 -3.04 -11.82
C ALA A 44 1.68 -3.95 -12.99
N ARG A 45 0.85 -4.01 -14.04
CA ARG A 45 1.18 -4.77 -15.26
C ARG A 45 2.40 -4.19 -15.98
N GLU A 46 2.47 -2.88 -16.10
CA GLU A 46 3.63 -2.20 -16.73
C GLU A 46 4.93 -2.55 -16.00
N LEU A 47 4.94 -2.49 -14.67
CA LEU A 47 6.11 -2.86 -13.87
C LEU A 47 6.45 -4.35 -14.02
N ALA A 48 5.44 -5.22 -13.98
CA ALA A 48 5.65 -6.66 -14.13
C ALA A 48 6.21 -7.01 -15.51
N ASP A 49 5.70 -6.38 -16.56
CA ASP A 49 6.08 -6.68 -17.95
C ASP A 49 7.45 -6.11 -18.33
N THR A 50 7.81 -4.94 -17.83
CA THR A 50 9.06 -4.24 -18.21
C THR A 50 10.22 -4.54 -17.27
N GLY A 51 9.96 -5.01 -16.06
CA GLY A 51 10.98 -5.16 -15.02
C GLY A 51 11.43 -3.86 -14.36
N ARG A 52 10.86 -2.72 -14.76
CA ARG A 52 11.15 -1.43 -14.10
C ARG A 52 10.64 -1.42 -12.66
N TRP A 53 11.25 -0.57 -11.84
CA TRP A 53 10.82 -0.36 -10.46
C TRP A 53 10.82 1.14 -10.14
N GLU A 54 9.69 1.77 -10.33
CA GLU A 54 9.49 3.21 -10.11
C GLU A 54 8.02 3.51 -9.89
N HIS A 55 7.73 4.64 -9.26
CA HIS A 55 6.38 5.16 -9.19
C HIS A 55 5.86 5.56 -10.56
N ASP A 56 4.54 5.45 -10.73
CA ASP A 56 3.88 5.87 -11.95
C ASP A 56 4.02 7.40 -12.12
N PRO A 57 4.65 7.87 -13.21
CA PRO A 57 4.72 9.30 -13.47
C PRO A 57 3.35 9.95 -13.69
N ALA A 58 2.34 9.17 -14.05
CA ALA A 58 0.96 9.62 -14.26
C ALA A 58 0.06 9.24 -13.07
N GLN A 59 0.40 9.70 -11.86
CA GLN A 59 -0.35 9.35 -10.64
C GLN A 59 -1.71 10.03 -10.51
N HIS A 60 -2.06 10.93 -11.41
CA HIS A 60 -3.37 11.61 -11.43
C HIS A 60 -3.75 12.31 -10.11
N GLY A 61 -2.76 12.76 -9.33
CA GLY A 61 -2.98 13.38 -8.03
C GLY A 61 -3.30 12.39 -6.91
N HIS A 62 -3.08 11.10 -7.11
CA HIS A 62 -3.29 10.05 -6.11
C HIS A 62 -1.98 9.70 -5.39
N GLY A 63 -2.09 9.16 -4.16
CA GLY A 63 -0.98 8.50 -3.49
C GLY A 63 -0.73 7.12 -4.09
N GLU A 64 0.45 6.55 -3.86
CA GLU A 64 0.83 5.24 -4.38
C GLU A 64 1.75 4.51 -3.43
N ASN A 65 1.46 3.24 -3.18
CA ASN A 65 2.39 2.29 -2.57
C ASN A 65 2.66 1.14 -3.54
N LEU A 66 3.91 0.71 -3.62
CA LEU A 66 4.35 -0.39 -4.47
C LEU A 66 5.02 -1.48 -3.63
N TRP A 67 4.79 -2.73 -4.01
CA TRP A 67 5.43 -3.90 -3.44
C TRP A 67 5.84 -4.87 -4.54
N THR A 68 6.96 -5.54 -4.39
CA THR A 68 7.39 -6.62 -5.29
C THR A 68 7.96 -7.78 -4.52
N GLY A 69 7.71 -8.99 -5.00
CA GLY A 69 8.28 -10.23 -4.50
C GLY A 69 8.71 -11.14 -5.65
N TRP A 70 9.69 -12.00 -5.36
CA TRP A 70 10.30 -12.89 -6.33
C TRP A 70 10.23 -14.33 -5.84
N GLY A 71 10.28 -15.27 -6.79
CA GLY A 71 10.36 -16.69 -6.52
C GLY A 71 9.07 -17.45 -6.83
N SER A 72 9.08 -18.76 -6.65
CA SER A 72 7.94 -19.62 -6.89
C SER A 72 6.90 -19.57 -5.77
N ARG A 73 7.18 -18.88 -4.69
CA ARG A 73 6.26 -18.71 -3.56
C ARG A 73 5.08 -17.84 -3.96
N ILE A 74 3.88 -18.24 -3.53
CA ILE A 74 2.68 -17.42 -3.61
C ILE A 74 2.63 -16.51 -2.38
N TRP A 75 2.70 -15.19 -2.61
CA TRP A 75 2.58 -14.19 -1.57
C TRP A 75 1.10 -13.87 -1.31
N THR A 76 0.71 -13.77 -0.05
CA THR A 76 -0.65 -13.39 0.31
C THR A 76 -0.80 -11.86 0.32
N PRO A 77 -2.02 -11.33 0.07
CA PRO A 77 -2.28 -9.89 0.24
C PRO A 77 -1.89 -9.38 1.63
N GLU A 78 -2.13 -10.16 2.66
CA GLU A 78 -1.79 -9.81 4.05
C GLU A 78 -0.28 -9.67 4.26
N GLU A 79 0.52 -10.55 3.65
CA GLU A 79 1.98 -10.47 3.72
C GLU A 79 2.51 -9.22 3.03
N MET A 80 1.94 -8.86 1.89
CA MET A 80 2.34 -7.66 1.14
C MET A 80 2.10 -6.38 1.96
N VAL A 81 0.91 -6.25 2.53
CA VAL A 81 0.57 -5.11 3.39
C VAL A 81 1.39 -5.13 4.68
N ALA A 82 1.68 -6.31 5.24
CA ALA A 82 2.51 -6.45 6.43
C ALA A 82 3.94 -5.94 6.20
N ASP A 83 4.49 -6.10 5.00
CA ASP A 83 5.78 -5.53 4.66
C ASP A 83 5.78 -4.00 4.75
N TRP A 84 4.76 -3.35 4.22
CA TRP A 84 4.60 -1.91 4.39
C TRP A 84 4.41 -1.51 5.86
N ALA A 85 3.58 -2.26 6.59
CA ALA A 85 3.31 -1.99 8.00
C ALA A 85 4.56 -2.19 8.88
N SER A 86 5.49 -3.04 8.48
CA SER A 86 6.73 -3.29 9.23
C SER A 86 7.60 -2.04 9.38
N GLU A 87 7.43 -1.06 8.51
CA GLU A 87 8.14 0.22 8.60
C GLU A 87 7.81 1.01 9.86
N LYS A 88 6.72 0.67 10.56
CA LYS A 88 6.35 1.32 11.84
C LYS A 88 7.45 1.26 12.90
N ARG A 89 8.36 0.30 12.82
CA ARG A 89 9.52 0.19 13.72
C ARG A 89 10.41 1.43 13.69
N ASP A 90 10.48 2.10 12.55
CA ASP A 90 11.28 3.31 12.35
C ASP A 90 10.44 4.59 12.35
N TYR A 91 9.13 4.46 12.48
CA TYR A 91 8.23 5.62 12.49
C TYR A 91 8.30 6.38 13.81
N VAL A 92 8.40 7.69 13.71
CA VAL A 92 8.30 8.64 14.80
C VAL A 92 7.13 9.56 14.54
N ARG A 93 6.19 9.60 15.47
CA ARG A 93 5.00 10.44 15.33
C ARG A 93 5.38 11.91 15.27
N GLY A 94 4.89 12.61 14.25
CA GLY A 94 5.24 14.01 14.05
C GLY A 94 4.66 14.57 12.76
N VAL A 95 5.20 15.69 12.36
CA VAL A 95 4.80 16.38 11.12
C VAL A 95 5.66 15.87 9.96
N PHE A 96 5.00 15.36 8.93
CA PHE A 96 5.67 14.85 7.74
C PHE A 96 6.47 15.98 7.05
N PRO A 97 7.72 15.77 6.60
CA PRO A 97 8.43 14.50 6.45
C PRO A 97 9.32 14.08 7.66
N ASN A 98 9.31 14.79 8.78
CA ASN A 98 10.17 14.49 9.92
C ASN A 98 9.54 13.40 10.82
N VAL A 99 9.44 12.19 10.28
CA VAL A 99 8.69 11.08 10.90
C VAL A 99 9.46 9.77 10.95
N SER A 100 10.78 9.80 10.76
CA SER A 100 11.59 8.58 10.75
C SER A 100 12.80 8.67 11.69
N ARG A 101 13.05 7.57 12.43
CA ARG A 101 14.27 7.41 13.23
C ARG A 101 15.53 7.46 12.39
N THR A 102 15.44 7.11 11.11
CA THR A 102 16.57 7.09 10.18
C THR A 102 16.94 8.49 9.65
N GLY A 103 16.08 9.48 9.89
CA GLY A 103 16.21 10.81 9.29
C GLY A 103 15.69 10.90 7.83
N GLN A 104 15.26 9.77 7.26
CA GLN A 104 14.74 9.71 5.89
C GLN A 104 13.29 9.21 5.91
N TRP A 105 12.35 10.05 5.46
CA TRP A 105 10.94 9.68 5.42
C TRP A 105 10.67 8.45 4.53
N THR A 106 11.51 8.24 3.53
CA THR A 106 11.38 7.10 2.62
C THR A 106 11.46 5.75 3.31
N ALA A 107 12.07 5.69 4.50
CA ALA A 107 12.12 4.49 5.32
C ALA A 107 10.75 4.11 5.91
N VAL A 108 9.81 5.05 5.96
CA VAL A 108 8.49 4.87 6.59
C VAL A 108 7.33 5.27 5.68
N GLY A 109 7.62 5.66 4.44
CA GLY A 109 6.64 6.26 3.54
C GLY A 109 5.49 5.34 3.13
N HIS A 110 5.70 4.03 3.02
CA HIS A 110 4.61 3.08 2.79
C HIS A 110 3.69 3.00 4.01
N TYR A 111 4.28 2.93 5.21
CA TYR A 111 3.51 2.88 6.44
C TYR A 111 2.69 4.15 6.66
N THR A 112 3.29 5.33 6.49
CA THR A 112 2.57 6.59 6.68
C THR A 112 1.40 6.74 5.72
N GLN A 113 1.56 6.34 4.46
CA GLN A 113 0.45 6.31 3.51
C GLN A 113 -0.64 5.32 3.92
N LEU A 114 -0.24 4.13 4.36
CA LEU A 114 -1.16 3.07 4.82
C LEU A 114 -2.11 3.56 5.91
N VAL A 115 -1.61 4.32 6.87
CA VAL A 115 -2.36 4.82 8.04
C VAL A 115 -2.77 6.28 7.94
N TRP A 116 -2.53 6.93 6.81
CA TRP A 116 -2.76 8.37 6.64
C TRP A 116 -4.21 8.75 6.89
N ARG A 117 -4.43 9.56 7.93
CA ARG A 117 -5.78 9.92 8.40
C ARG A 117 -6.64 10.56 7.31
N GLY A 118 -6.07 11.45 6.52
CA GLY A 118 -6.80 12.20 5.49
C GLY A 118 -7.14 11.38 4.24
N THR A 119 -6.53 10.21 4.05
CA THR A 119 -6.87 9.31 2.94
C THR A 119 -8.17 8.57 3.25
N THR A 120 -9.10 8.53 2.30
CA THR A 120 -10.44 7.94 2.48
C THR A 120 -10.69 6.72 1.59
N HIS A 121 -10.00 6.62 0.46
CA HIS A 121 -10.22 5.56 -0.54
C HIS A 121 -8.92 4.90 -0.96
N VAL A 122 -9.01 3.62 -1.28
CA VAL A 122 -7.90 2.81 -1.80
C VAL A 122 -8.40 1.88 -2.90
N GLY A 123 -7.58 1.68 -3.90
CA GLY A 123 -7.76 0.63 -4.89
C GLY A 123 -6.41 0.06 -5.26
N CYS A 124 -6.35 -1.26 -5.38
CA CYS A 124 -5.10 -1.99 -5.60
C CYS A 124 -5.26 -3.03 -6.69
N ALA A 125 -4.13 -3.44 -7.26
CA ALA A 125 -4.07 -4.58 -8.17
C ALA A 125 -2.73 -5.30 -8.04
N ILE A 126 -2.76 -6.62 -8.27
CA ILE A 126 -1.59 -7.47 -8.32
C ILE A 126 -1.39 -7.94 -9.76
N ALA A 127 -0.16 -7.82 -10.26
CA ALA A 127 0.25 -8.38 -11.55
C ALA A 127 1.47 -9.27 -11.33
N SER A 128 1.54 -10.35 -12.11
CA SER A 128 2.67 -11.29 -12.04
C SER A 128 3.19 -11.60 -13.43
N ARG A 129 4.51 -11.72 -13.53
CA ARG A 129 5.17 -12.19 -14.73
C ARG A 129 6.39 -13.02 -14.37
N GLY A 130 6.44 -14.25 -14.90
CA GLY A 130 7.46 -15.21 -14.49
C GLY A 130 7.36 -15.48 -12.99
N ASN A 131 8.45 -15.31 -12.29
CA ASN A 131 8.53 -15.49 -10.84
C ASN A 131 8.43 -14.18 -10.03
N ARG A 132 8.04 -13.09 -10.68
CA ARG A 132 7.88 -11.77 -10.06
C ARG A 132 6.41 -11.42 -9.87
N SER A 133 6.06 -10.97 -8.69
CA SER A 133 4.75 -10.39 -8.38
C SER A 133 4.91 -8.93 -8.01
N VAL A 134 3.96 -8.10 -8.45
CA VAL A 134 3.91 -6.66 -8.16
C VAL A 134 2.54 -6.32 -7.62
N LEU A 135 2.50 -5.62 -6.49
CA LEU A 135 1.29 -4.98 -5.97
C LEU A 135 1.43 -3.47 -6.14
N ALA A 136 0.42 -2.84 -6.68
CA ALA A 136 0.26 -1.39 -6.66
C ALA A 136 -1.04 -1.03 -5.96
N CYS A 137 -0.98 -0.05 -5.06
CA CYS A 137 -2.15 0.55 -4.44
C CYS A 137 -2.16 2.06 -4.70
N ARG A 138 -3.33 2.58 -5.04
CA ARG A 138 -3.59 4.01 -5.21
C ARG A 138 -4.49 4.51 -4.11
N TYR A 139 -4.23 5.73 -3.65
CA TYR A 139 -4.91 6.34 -2.50
C TYR A 139 -5.46 7.72 -2.84
N SER A 140 -6.65 8.00 -2.36
CA SER A 140 -7.28 9.31 -2.54
C SER A 140 -7.97 9.75 -1.24
N PRO A 141 -7.81 11.01 -0.83
CA PRO A 141 -6.74 11.94 -1.22
C PRO A 141 -5.35 11.37 -0.92
N PRO A 142 -4.28 11.87 -1.58
CA PRO A 142 -2.93 11.38 -1.34
C PRO A 142 -2.47 11.65 0.09
N GLY A 143 -1.72 10.69 0.65
CA GLY A 143 -1.02 10.86 1.90
C GLY A 143 0.38 11.46 1.71
N ASN A 144 1.17 11.41 2.77
CA ASN A 144 2.56 11.87 2.76
C ASN A 144 2.70 13.33 2.28
N VAL A 145 1.87 14.18 2.84
CA VAL A 145 1.82 15.61 2.52
C VAL A 145 2.68 16.39 3.51
N ASP A 146 3.63 17.16 2.98
CA ASP A 146 4.50 18.01 3.79
C ASP A 146 3.67 18.96 4.68
N GLY A 147 4.09 19.09 5.92
CA GLY A 147 3.44 19.95 6.89
C GLY A 147 2.21 19.35 7.58
N ARG A 148 1.85 18.11 7.25
CA ARG A 148 0.71 17.41 7.84
C ARG A 148 1.14 16.18 8.63
N ARG A 149 0.23 15.65 9.43
CA ARG A 149 0.45 14.45 10.23
C ARG A 149 -0.26 13.26 9.61
N ALA A 150 0.37 12.08 9.74
CA ALA A 150 -0.30 10.82 9.38
C ALA A 150 -1.47 10.57 10.34
N TYR A 151 -1.24 10.78 11.64
CA TYR A 151 -2.27 10.72 12.68
C TYR A 151 -1.84 11.45 13.95
#